data_b49f514c7a98ad01f0543d2c2a02380f
#
_entry.id   b49f514c7a98ad01f0543d2c2a02380f
#
_cell.length_a   1.000
_cell.length_b   1.000
_cell.length_c   1.000
_cell.angle_alpha   90.00
_cell.angle_beta   90.00
_cell.angle_gamma   90.00
#
_symmetry.space_group_name_H-M   'P 1'
#
loop_
_entity.id
_entity.type
_entity.pdbx_description
1 polymer ?
#
loop_
_entity_poly.entity_id
_entity_poly.type
_entity_poly.pdbx_seq_one_letter_code
_entity_poly.pdbx_strand_id
1 'polypeptide(L)'
;MTMKSMRASLFAVLLATTAGAFAQDGTIYPLAPIAEPNAIKLGTGGVNNQPASESWFKQWGEPMVRNVTTATLTPYLPAPGKGNGTAVLVAPGGGFRWLSINNEGWKVAQALADKGIAAFVLKYRLHPTPDSVDAFKQSMDRMFSSLNDAPGAPRPAMPSLDNQLADAEAAYALIVARAKEWGVDTKRLGMMGFSAGAGLTMHSTLNSKTMKLAFIAPIYGGMGPVDVPKDAPPMFTAIAADDFLFKGQFGVVKSWFDAGKPVEFHLYQNGGHGFGLGYPGNTANGWFPVFHHWLDVNGLLKAKP
;
A
#
# COMPACT_ATOMS: atom_id res chain seq x y z
N MET A 1 -66.85 -37.90 -16.64
CA MET A 1 -65.52 -37.66 -17.30
C MET A 1 -64.69 -36.81 -16.32
N THR A 2 -63.94 -37.47 -15.46
CA THR A 2 -63.28 -36.90 -14.29
C THR A 2 -61.80 -36.68 -14.60
N MET A 3 -61.34 -35.41 -14.68
CA MET A 3 -59.93 -35.04 -14.84
C MET A 3 -59.22 -35.17 -13.51
N LYS A 4 -58.25 -36.10 -13.44
CA LYS A 4 -57.30 -36.23 -12.31
C LYS A 4 -56.21 -35.19 -12.45
N SER A 5 -56.07 -34.28 -11.48
CA SER A 5 -54.95 -33.34 -11.35
C SER A 5 -53.70 -34.06 -10.83
N MET A 6 -52.65 -34.10 -11.62
CA MET A 6 -51.32 -34.54 -11.21
C MET A 6 -50.61 -33.36 -10.49
N ARG A 7 -50.37 -33.51 -9.20
CA ARG A 7 -49.49 -32.61 -8.40
C ARG A 7 -48.04 -33.02 -8.67
N ALA A 8 -47.29 -32.17 -9.34
CA ALA A 8 -45.82 -32.27 -9.41
C ALA A 8 -45.22 -31.71 -8.16
N SER A 9 -44.56 -32.57 -7.35
CA SER A 9 -43.76 -32.16 -6.23
C SER A 9 -42.39 -31.72 -6.72
N LEU A 10 -42.11 -30.42 -6.60
CA LEU A 10 -40.80 -29.86 -6.87
C LEU A 10 -39.92 -30.09 -5.60
N PHE A 11 -38.98 -31.03 -5.68
CA PHE A 11 -37.88 -31.13 -4.69
C PHE A 11 -36.89 -30.01 -4.97
N ALA A 12 -36.92 -28.98 -4.15
CA ALA A 12 -35.85 -27.98 -4.08
C ALA A 12 -34.67 -28.57 -3.30
N VAL A 13 -33.63 -29.01 -4.02
CA VAL A 13 -32.34 -29.33 -3.43
C VAL A 13 -31.64 -28.02 -3.09
N LEU A 14 -31.66 -27.60 -1.83
CA LEU A 14 -30.84 -26.50 -1.33
C LEU A 14 -29.39 -27.00 -1.28
N LEU A 15 -28.60 -26.70 -2.30
CA LEU A 15 -27.16 -26.76 -2.22
C LEU A 15 -26.67 -25.59 -1.34
N ALA A 16 -26.48 -25.88 -0.06
CA ALA A 16 -25.72 -25.00 0.82
C ALA A 16 -24.25 -25.09 0.43
N THR A 17 -23.83 -24.19 -0.49
CA THR A 17 -22.39 -23.92 -0.68
C THR A 17 -21.91 -23.17 0.54
N THR A 18 -21.34 -23.88 1.50
CA THR A 18 -20.50 -23.29 2.55
C THR A 18 -19.25 -22.74 1.86
N ALA A 19 -19.32 -21.50 1.38
CA ALA A 19 -18.13 -20.72 1.13
C ALA A 19 -17.47 -20.52 2.51
N GLY A 20 -16.51 -21.37 2.84
CA GLY A 20 -15.62 -21.19 3.97
C GLY A 20 -14.79 -19.93 3.69
N ALA A 21 -15.33 -18.77 4.02
CA ALA A 21 -14.49 -17.61 4.27
C ALA A 21 -13.60 -18.00 5.44
N PHE A 22 -12.34 -18.31 5.18
CA PHE A 22 -11.32 -18.34 6.20
C PHE A 22 -11.26 -16.92 6.77
N ALA A 23 -12.01 -16.67 7.84
CA ALA A 23 -11.83 -15.46 8.62
C ALA A 23 -10.37 -15.49 9.09
N GLN A 24 -9.54 -14.63 8.50
CA GLN A 24 -8.17 -14.50 8.96
C GLN A 24 -8.21 -14.12 10.44
N ASP A 25 -7.49 -14.90 11.25
CA ASP A 25 -7.40 -14.65 12.70
C ASP A 25 -6.82 -13.24 12.93
N GLY A 26 -7.67 -12.33 13.43
CA GLY A 26 -7.29 -10.95 13.75
C GLY A 26 -6.54 -10.82 15.08
N THR A 27 -6.17 -11.91 15.72
CA THR A 27 -5.41 -11.92 16.97
C THR A 27 -4.02 -11.38 16.75
N ILE A 28 -3.57 -10.56 17.69
CA ILE A 28 -2.22 -9.98 17.68
C ILE A 28 -1.31 -10.87 18.53
N TYR A 29 -0.28 -11.41 17.90
CA TYR A 29 0.75 -12.23 18.55
C TYR A 29 2.07 -11.43 18.59
N PRO A 30 2.63 -11.10 19.76
CA PRO A 30 3.94 -10.48 19.84
C PRO A 30 5.01 -11.33 19.14
N LEU A 31 5.94 -10.68 18.43
CA LEU A 31 7.08 -11.32 17.81
C LEU A 31 8.38 -10.74 18.38
N ALA A 32 9.42 -11.57 18.42
CA ALA A 32 10.78 -11.06 18.55
C ALA A 32 11.12 -10.14 17.36
N PRO A 33 11.99 -9.14 17.54
CA PRO A 33 12.45 -8.30 16.45
C PRO A 33 12.99 -9.14 15.28
N ILE A 34 12.50 -8.83 14.08
CA ILE A 34 12.97 -9.49 12.86
C ILE A 34 14.23 -8.77 12.37
N ALA A 35 15.29 -9.53 12.11
CA ALA A 35 16.53 -8.96 11.60
C ALA A 35 16.35 -8.40 10.17
N GLU A 36 16.81 -7.19 9.94
CA GLU A 36 16.80 -6.49 8.66
C GLU A 36 18.26 -6.11 8.27
N PRO A 37 19.12 -7.10 7.92
CA PRO A 37 20.56 -6.89 7.79
C PRO A 37 20.95 -5.91 6.68
N ASN A 38 20.08 -5.74 5.68
CA ASN A 38 20.29 -4.83 4.54
C ASN A 38 19.62 -3.47 4.73
N ALA A 39 18.98 -3.22 5.87
CA ALA A 39 18.31 -1.95 6.14
C ALA A 39 19.33 -0.83 6.38
N ILE A 40 19.19 0.25 5.64
CA ILE A 40 20.06 1.43 5.70
C ILE A 40 19.31 2.53 6.46
N LYS A 41 19.87 3.03 7.57
CA LYS A 41 19.28 4.14 8.33
C LYS A 41 19.31 5.42 7.51
N LEU A 42 18.18 6.14 7.50
CA LEU A 42 18.03 7.37 6.69
C LEU A 42 18.54 8.64 7.41
N GLY A 43 18.76 8.57 8.72
CA GLY A 43 19.32 9.71 9.47
C GLY A 43 18.33 10.89 9.64
N THR A 44 17.04 10.68 9.48
CA THR A 44 16.01 11.72 9.55
C THR A 44 15.60 12.10 10.98
N GLY A 45 16.30 11.59 11.98
CA GLY A 45 16.01 11.83 13.39
C GLY A 45 15.07 10.78 14.00
N GLY A 46 14.67 11.02 15.25
CA GLY A 46 13.73 10.19 15.99
C GLY A 46 12.30 10.73 15.97
N VAL A 47 11.45 10.14 16.81
CA VAL A 47 10.10 10.62 17.10
C VAL A 47 10.08 11.12 18.54
N ASN A 48 9.65 12.36 18.74
CA ASN A 48 9.51 12.92 20.08
C ASN A 48 8.32 12.28 20.82
N ASN A 49 8.44 12.17 22.15
CA ASN A 49 7.39 11.65 23.03
C ASN A 49 6.92 10.24 22.66
N GLN A 50 7.84 9.38 22.18
CA GLN A 50 7.52 8.00 21.89
C GLN A 50 7.35 7.21 23.21
N PRO A 51 6.14 6.72 23.53
CA PRO A 51 5.88 6.04 24.81
C PRO A 51 6.44 4.61 24.86
N ALA A 52 6.71 4.01 23.71
CA ALA A 52 7.12 2.62 23.57
C ALA A 52 8.18 2.43 22.50
N SER A 53 9.03 1.43 22.66
CA SER A 53 10.04 1.04 21.65
C SER A 53 9.41 0.38 20.45
N GLU A 54 10.14 0.36 19.32
CA GLU A 54 9.79 -0.43 18.15
C GLU A 54 9.49 -1.88 18.57
N SER A 55 8.35 -2.38 18.16
CA SER A 55 7.92 -3.73 18.51
C SER A 55 7.27 -4.42 17.32
N TRP A 56 7.48 -5.73 17.26
CA TRP A 56 7.02 -6.59 16.17
C TRP A 56 5.87 -7.46 16.64
N PHE A 57 4.94 -7.71 15.74
CA PHE A 57 3.79 -8.59 16.00
C PHE A 57 3.34 -9.29 14.72
N LYS A 58 2.60 -10.38 14.89
CA LYS A 58 1.93 -11.10 13.81
C LYS A 58 0.44 -10.87 13.92
N GLN A 59 -0.18 -10.51 12.80
CA GLN A 59 -1.64 -10.42 12.67
C GLN A 59 -2.02 -10.80 11.23
N TRP A 60 -3.16 -11.42 11.05
CA TRP A 60 -3.62 -11.94 9.75
C TRP A 60 -2.58 -12.82 9.04
N GLY A 61 -1.81 -13.58 9.81
CA GLY A 61 -0.76 -14.44 9.28
C GLY A 61 0.55 -13.72 8.92
N GLU A 62 0.62 -12.39 8.98
CA GLU A 62 1.74 -11.59 8.49
C GLU A 62 2.50 -10.86 9.61
N PRO A 63 3.84 -10.79 9.55
CA PRO A 63 4.63 -9.93 10.41
C PRO A 63 4.36 -8.45 10.14
N MET A 64 4.27 -7.70 11.22
CA MET A 64 4.06 -6.26 11.22
C MET A 64 4.98 -5.60 12.25
N VAL A 65 5.24 -4.30 12.09
CA VAL A 65 6.04 -3.50 13.02
C VAL A 65 5.31 -2.23 13.40
N ARG A 66 5.40 -1.83 14.65
CA ARG A 66 4.83 -0.57 15.19
C ARG A 66 5.86 0.20 16.00
N ASN A 67 5.55 1.46 16.31
CA ASN A 67 6.42 2.36 17.06
C ASN A 67 7.81 2.54 16.41
N VAL A 68 7.85 2.57 15.08
CA VAL A 68 9.08 2.86 14.33
C VAL A 68 9.49 4.30 14.61
N THR A 69 10.67 4.49 15.17
CA THR A 69 11.27 5.81 15.49
C THR A 69 12.46 6.15 14.62
N THR A 70 13.06 5.15 13.98
CA THR A 70 14.20 5.32 13.09
C THR A 70 13.83 4.81 11.71
N ALA A 71 13.75 5.72 10.74
CA ALA A 71 13.44 5.35 9.37
C ALA A 71 14.62 4.61 8.72
N THR A 72 14.28 3.56 7.95
CA THR A 72 15.25 2.77 7.18
C THR A 72 14.76 2.52 5.76
N LEU A 73 15.72 2.30 4.86
CA LEU A 73 15.49 1.89 3.48
C LEU A 73 16.14 0.52 3.24
N THR A 74 15.34 -0.46 2.79
CA THR A 74 15.85 -1.80 2.48
C THR A 74 15.80 -2.04 0.98
N PRO A 75 16.96 -2.15 0.29
CA PRO A 75 17.01 -2.44 -1.13
C PRO A 75 16.67 -3.91 -1.45
N TYR A 76 15.87 -4.09 -2.50
CA TYR A 76 15.59 -5.36 -3.18
C TYR A 76 15.99 -5.19 -4.63
N LEU A 77 17.13 -5.71 -4.99
CA LEU A 77 17.71 -5.54 -6.32
C LEU A 77 17.44 -6.76 -7.20
N PRO A 78 17.21 -6.56 -8.50
CA PRO A 78 17.14 -7.65 -9.45
C PRO A 78 18.40 -8.51 -9.43
N ALA A 79 18.29 -9.77 -9.83
CA ALA A 79 19.44 -10.63 -10.02
C ALA A 79 20.46 -9.97 -10.97
N PRO A 80 21.77 -10.25 -10.81
CA PRO A 80 22.81 -9.64 -11.65
C PRO A 80 22.50 -9.74 -13.15
N GLY A 81 22.55 -8.60 -13.85
CA GLY A 81 22.26 -8.51 -15.29
C GLY A 81 20.77 -8.60 -15.67
N LYS A 82 19.85 -8.65 -14.70
CA LYS A 82 18.39 -8.67 -14.95
C LYS A 82 17.70 -7.32 -14.72
N GLY A 83 18.41 -6.33 -14.18
CA GLY A 83 17.85 -5.01 -13.94
C GLY A 83 17.53 -4.27 -15.24
N ASN A 84 16.33 -3.67 -15.32
CA ASN A 84 15.90 -2.84 -16.45
C ASN A 84 16.10 -1.33 -16.21
N GLY A 85 16.62 -0.94 -15.05
CA GLY A 85 16.89 0.43 -14.64
C GLY A 85 15.72 1.14 -13.97
N THR A 86 14.51 0.60 -14.02
CA THR A 86 13.36 1.16 -13.31
C THR A 86 13.49 0.91 -11.82
N ALA A 87 13.03 1.85 -11.02
CA ALA A 87 13.05 1.72 -9.57
C ALA A 87 11.73 2.16 -8.92
N VAL A 88 11.39 1.54 -7.79
CA VAL A 88 10.19 1.85 -7.01
C VAL A 88 10.54 2.01 -5.54
N LEU A 89 10.23 3.18 -4.97
CA LEU A 89 10.17 3.38 -3.52
C LEU A 89 8.83 2.83 -3.02
N VAL A 90 8.85 1.80 -2.16
CA VAL A 90 7.68 1.09 -1.68
C VAL A 90 7.36 1.52 -0.25
N ALA A 91 6.18 2.08 -0.02
CA ALA A 91 5.68 2.52 1.28
C ALA A 91 4.54 1.60 1.76
N PRO A 92 4.76 0.72 2.75
CA PRO A 92 3.72 -0.13 3.32
C PRO A 92 2.61 0.67 4.01
N GLY A 93 1.41 0.07 4.14
CA GLY A 93 0.30 0.63 4.91
C GLY A 93 0.34 0.27 6.39
N GLY A 94 -0.72 0.63 7.11
CA GLY A 94 -0.88 0.39 8.55
C GLY A 94 -1.34 1.63 9.30
N GLY A 95 -2.13 2.52 8.68
CA GLY A 95 -2.76 3.68 9.32
C GLY A 95 -1.78 4.67 9.93
N PHE A 96 -0.52 4.71 9.50
CA PHE A 96 0.59 5.47 10.10
C PHE A 96 0.90 5.09 11.56
N ARG A 97 0.38 3.97 12.06
CA ARG A 97 0.55 3.48 13.43
C ARG A 97 1.33 2.17 13.49
N TRP A 98 1.30 1.40 12.41
CA TRP A 98 2.13 0.21 12.18
C TRP A 98 2.46 0.11 10.70
N LEU A 99 3.29 -0.85 10.33
CA LEU A 99 3.57 -1.19 8.94
C LEU A 99 3.23 -2.65 8.67
N SER A 100 2.46 -2.88 7.62
CA SER A 100 2.25 -4.19 6.99
C SER A 100 3.51 -4.57 6.20
N ILE A 101 4.65 -4.61 6.92
CA ILE A 101 5.99 -4.59 6.34
C ILE A 101 6.27 -5.78 5.43
N ASN A 102 5.69 -6.95 5.74
CA ASN A 102 5.87 -8.14 4.92
C ASN A 102 4.93 -8.13 3.71
N ASN A 103 3.61 -8.01 3.94
CA ASN A 103 2.60 -8.14 2.88
C ASN A 103 2.69 -7.01 1.84
N GLU A 104 2.92 -5.77 2.29
CA GLU A 104 2.90 -4.57 1.45
C GLU A 104 4.31 -3.97 1.24
N GLY A 105 5.32 -4.55 1.87
CA GLY A 105 6.71 -4.15 1.74
C GLY A 105 7.56 -5.23 1.09
N TRP A 106 8.02 -6.20 1.88
CA TRP A 106 9.03 -7.19 1.44
C TRP A 106 8.55 -8.06 0.27
N LYS A 107 7.33 -8.60 0.34
CA LYS A 107 6.77 -9.43 -0.75
C LYS A 107 6.62 -8.63 -2.04
N VAL A 108 6.14 -7.39 -1.96
CA VAL A 108 5.99 -6.51 -3.12
C VAL A 108 7.34 -6.16 -3.72
N ALA A 109 8.31 -5.81 -2.88
CA ALA A 109 9.65 -5.47 -3.34
C ALA A 109 10.35 -6.66 -4.01
N GLN A 110 10.19 -7.87 -3.47
CA GLN A 110 10.70 -9.09 -4.10
C GLN A 110 10.04 -9.34 -5.45
N ALA A 111 8.70 -9.21 -5.54
CA ALA A 111 7.99 -9.39 -6.80
C ALA A 111 8.40 -8.37 -7.88
N LEU A 112 8.70 -7.13 -7.49
CA LEU A 112 9.27 -6.11 -8.39
C LEU A 112 10.68 -6.50 -8.84
N ALA A 113 11.55 -6.92 -7.91
CA ALA A 113 12.92 -7.36 -8.21
C ALA A 113 12.94 -8.54 -9.17
N ASP A 114 12.04 -9.52 -9.00
CA ASP A 114 11.88 -10.67 -9.90
C ASP A 114 11.45 -10.26 -11.33
N LYS A 115 10.87 -9.07 -11.49
CA LYS A 115 10.53 -8.45 -12.79
C LYS A 115 11.62 -7.51 -13.32
N GLY A 116 12.80 -7.48 -12.71
CA GLY A 116 13.90 -6.62 -13.13
C GLY A 116 13.80 -5.18 -12.68
N ILE A 117 12.90 -4.85 -11.76
CA ILE A 117 12.68 -3.51 -11.22
C ILE A 117 13.34 -3.43 -9.84
N ALA A 118 14.27 -2.50 -9.64
CA ALA A 118 14.84 -2.26 -8.32
C ALA A 118 13.75 -1.73 -7.37
N ALA A 119 13.61 -2.33 -6.21
CA ALA A 119 12.62 -1.89 -5.24
C ALA A 119 13.28 -1.56 -3.90
N PHE A 120 12.74 -0.57 -3.21
CA PHE A 120 13.29 -0.05 -1.98
C PHE A 120 12.17 0.09 -0.95
N VAL A 121 12.18 -0.76 0.07
CA VAL A 121 11.15 -0.72 1.12
C VAL A 121 11.48 0.36 2.13
N LEU A 122 10.57 1.30 2.29
CA LEU A 122 10.66 2.37 3.28
C LEU A 122 9.97 1.94 4.58
N LYS A 123 10.75 1.69 5.63
CA LYS A 123 10.24 1.60 7.00
C LYS A 123 10.26 3.01 7.58
N TYR A 124 9.17 3.76 7.38
CA TYR A 124 9.07 5.16 7.81
C TYR A 124 8.66 5.29 9.28
N ARG A 125 8.97 6.43 9.91
CA ARG A 125 8.58 6.75 11.28
C ARG A 125 7.07 6.78 11.44
N LEU A 126 6.59 6.27 12.55
CA LEU A 126 5.17 6.09 12.82
C LEU A 126 4.68 7.02 13.95
N HIS A 127 3.40 7.30 13.95
CA HIS A 127 2.74 7.88 15.10
C HIS A 127 2.75 6.88 16.26
N PRO A 128 2.97 7.37 17.51
CA PRO A 128 3.03 6.52 18.68
C PRO A 128 1.76 5.68 18.89
N THR A 129 1.96 4.44 19.33
CA THR A 129 0.89 3.57 19.79
C THR A 129 1.15 3.12 21.23
N PRO A 130 0.08 2.74 21.99
CA PRO A 130 0.25 2.23 23.34
C PRO A 130 1.19 1.03 23.40
N ASP A 131 1.94 0.87 24.50
CA ASP A 131 2.89 -0.21 24.67
C ASP A 131 2.21 -1.58 24.77
N SER A 132 1.18 -1.70 25.61
CA SER A 132 0.47 -2.98 25.77
C SER A 132 -0.29 -3.38 24.51
N VAL A 133 -0.30 -4.69 24.22
CA VAL A 133 -0.99 -5.26 23.05
C VAL A 133 -2.49 -4.98 23.12
N ASP A 134 -3.09 -5.08 24.29
CA ASP A 134 -4.55 -4.86 24.46
C ASP A 134 -4.93 -3.38 24.18
N ALA A 135 -4.18 -2.43 24.73
CA ALA A 135 -4.42 -1.02 24.47
C ALA A 135 -4.15 -0.65 23.00
N PHE A 136 -3.15 -1.27 22.38
CA PHE A 136 -2.89 -1.13 20.95
C PHE A 136 -4.06 -1.67 20.13
N LYS A 137 -4.53 -2.90 20.42
CA LYS A 137 -5.71 -3.48 19.75
C LYS A 137 -6.92 -2.57 19.86
N GLN A 138 -7.24 -2.09 21.07
CA GLN A 138 -8.34 -1.14 21.28
C GLN A 138 -8.16 0.15 20.46
N SER A 139 -6.92 0.63 20.31
CA SER A 139 -6.64 1.83 19.48
C SER A 139 -6.87 1.56 17.99
N MET A 140 -6.54 0.36 17.49
CA MET A 140 -6.84 -0.08 16.13
C MET A 140 -8.35 -0.19 15.91
N ASP A 141 -9.06 -0.85 16.82
CA ASP A 141 -10.52 -1.03 16.74
C ASP A 141 -11.24 0.32 16.68
N ARG A 142 -10.82 1.31 17.51
CA ARG A 142 -11.35 2.68 17.44
C ARG A 142 -11.06 3.36 16.11
N MET A 143 -9.85 3.20 15.58
CA MET A 143 -9.48 3.77 14.29
C MET A 143 -10.34 3.20 13.15
N PHE A 144 -10.49 1.87 13.08
CA PHE A 144 -11.31 1.24 12.05
C PHE A 144 -12.80 1.58 12.20
N SER A 145 -13.30 1.67 13.42
CA SER A 145 -14.69 2.09 13.68
C SER A 145 -14.93 3.52 13.13
N SER A 146 -14.01 4.45 13.38
CA SER A 146 -14.13 5.83 12.90
C SER A 146 -14.11 5.96 11.37
N LEU A 147 -13.51 5.01 10.66
CA LEU A 147 -13.53 4.98 9.20
C LEU A 147 -14.89 4.59 8.63
N ASN A 148 -15.72 3.91 9.42
CA ASN A 148 -17.07 3.49 9.07
C ASN A 148 -18.15 4.48 9.52
N ASP A 149 -17.79 5.57 10.22
CA ASP A 149 -18.73 6.59 10.64
C ASP A 149 -19.42 7.26 9.44
N ALA A 150 -20.65 7.72 9.67
CA ALA A 150 -21.47 8.38 8.67
C ALA A 150 -20.73 9.59 8.05
N PRO A 151 -20.98 9.91 6.77
CA PRO A 151 -20.47 11.12 6.16
C PRO A 151 -20.81 12.37 6.99
N GLY A 152 -19.78 13.18 7.33
CA GLY A 152 -19.97 14.39 8.15
C GLY A 152 -19.80 14.22 9.66
N ALA A 153 -19.59 12.98 10.16
CA ALA A 153 -19.20 12.79 11.56
C ALA A 153 -17.87 13.50 11.87
N PRO A 154 -17.73 14.13 13.07
CA PRO A 154 -16.47 14.74 13.47
C PRO A 154 -15.36 13.71 13.47
N ARG A 155 -14.33 13.92 12.66
CA ARG A 155 -13.14 13.05 12.64
C ARG A 155 -12.02 13.74 13.39
N PRO A 156 -11.22 12.99 14.17
CA PRO A 156 -9.99 13.53 14.70
C PRO A 156 -9.15 14.11 13.56
N ALA A 157 -8.52 15.26 13.79
CA ALA A 157 -7.57 15.79 12.82
C ALA A 157 -6.50 14.75 12.52
N MET A 158 -6.21 14.55 11.24
CA MET A 158 -5.10 13.68 10.85
C MET A 158 -3.80 14.26 11.40
N PRO A 159 -2.98 13.48 12.11
CA PRO A 159 -1.68 13.96 12.55
C PRO A 159 -0.84 14.41 11.36
N SER A 160 0.08 15.38 11.59
CA SER A 160 1.02 15.81 10.56
C SER A 160 1.81 14.62 10.01
N LEU A 161 2.08 14.64 8.71
CA LEU A 161 2.93 13.66 8.02
C LEU A 161 4.35 14.20 7.75
N ASP A 162 4.78 15.24 8.44
CA ASP A 162 6.10 15.87 8.23
C ASP A 162 7.25 14.88 8.41
N ASN A 163 7.18 14.03 9.44
CA ASN A 163 8.19 12.99 9.66
C ASN A 163 8.21 11.97 8.50
N GLN A 164 7.05 11.53 8.05
CA GLN A 164 6.92 10.54 6.98
C GLN A 164 7.34 11.11 5.64
N LEU A 165 7.05 12.39 5.39
CA LEU A 165 7.53 13.11 4.20
C LEU A 165 9.05 13.24 4.21
N ALA A 166 9.63 13.66 5.33
CA ALA A 166 11.09 13.76 5.46
C ALA A 166 11.79 12.40 5.25
N ASP A 167 11.17 11.30 5.71
CA ASP A 167 11.69 9.95 5.51
C ASP A 167 11.61 9.53 4.02
N ALA A 168 10.51 9.87 3.33
CA ALA A 168 10.35 9.59 1.90
C ALA A 168 11.34 10.42 1.05
N GLU A 169 11.55 11.68 1.39
CA GLU A 169 12.53 12.55 0.72
C GLU A 169 13.97 12.06 0.94
N ALA A 170 14.32 11.65 2.15
CA ALA A 170 15.64 11.08 2.46
C ALA A 170 15.86 9.74 1.74
N ALA A 171 14.83 8.88 1.67
CA ALA A 171 14.88 7.63 0.91
C ALA A 171 15.09 7.90 -0.59
N TYR A 172 14.31 8.81 -1.16
CA TYR A 172 14.47 9.22 -2.55
C TYR A 172 15.88 9.75 -2.82
N ALA A 173 16.39 10.66 -1.98
CA ALA A 173 17.73 11.22 -2.10
C ALA A 173 18.81 10.14 -2.04
N LEU A 174 18.68 9.17 -1.14
CA LEU A 174 19.62 8.05 -1.03
C LEU A 174 19.60 7.16 -2.27
N ILE A 175 18.41 6.89 -2.84
CA ILE A 175 18.29 6.11 -4.09
C ILE A 175 18.97 6.86 -5.24
N VAL A 176 18.76 8.17 -5.36
CA VAL A 176 19.39 8.99 -6.38
C VAL A 176 20.93 9.03 -6.20
N ALA A 177 21.41 9.20 -4.98
CA ALA A 177 22.86 9.25 -4.68
C ALA A 177 23.57 7.92 -5.00
N ARG A 178 22.88 6.78 -4.82
CA ARG A 178 23.44 5.44 -5.07
C ARG A 178 22.91 4.80 -6.37
N ALA A 179 22.30 5.59 -7.25
CA ALA A 179 21.63 5.10 -8.46
C ALA A 179 22.56 4.26 -9.34
N LYS A 180 23.82 4.70 -9.54
CA LYS A 180 24.83 3.96 -10.32
C LYS A 180 25.15 2.60 -9.70
N GLU A 181 25.29 2.54 -8.38
CA GLU A 181 25.60 1.30 -7.63
C GLU A 181 24.45 0.30 -7.76
N TRP A 182 23.22 0.78 -7.70
CA TRP A 182 22.02 -0.06 -7.75
C TRP A 182 21.45 -0.28 -9.16
N GLY A 183 22.12 0.24 -10.20
CA GLY A 183 21.67 0.10 -11.58
C GLY A 183 20.34 0.83 -11.86
N VAL A 184 20.09 1.94 -11.18
CA VAL A 184 18.84 2.72 -11.27
C VAL A 184 18.99 3.87 -12.25
N ASP A 185 18.03 4.04 -13.15
CA ASP A 185 17.81 5.26 -13.91
C ASP A 185 16.89 6.19 -13.12
N THR A 186 17.43 7.29 -12.60
CA THR A 186 16.68 8.25 -11.78
C THR A 186 15.49 8.90 -12.51
N LYS A 187 15.46 8.84 -13.83
CA LYS A 187 14.33 9.29 -14.66
C LYS A 187 13.19 8.26 -14.72
N ARG A 188 13.38 7.08 -14.14
CA ARG A 188 12.40 5.99 -14.06
C ARG A 188 12.19 5.51 -12.62
N LEU A 189 12.43 6.40 -11.65
CA LEU A 189 12.17 6.18 -10.24
C LEU A 189 10.75 6.65 -9.90
N GLY A 190 9.89 5.72 -9.51
CA GLY A 190 8.54 5.98 -9.03
C GLY A 190 8.37 5.69 -7.55
N MET A 191 7.17 5.98 -7.04
CA MET A 191 6.76 5.63 -5.68
C MET A 191 5.45 4.85 -5.71
N MET A 192 5.42 3.74 -4.97
CA MET A 192 4.24 2.92 -4.74
C MET A 192 3.94 2.88 -3.26
N GLY A 193 2.67 2.98 -2.90
CA GLY A 193 2.29 2.84 -1.51
C GLY A 193 0.93 2.17 -1.36
N PHE A 194 0.70 1.63 -0.18
CA PHE A 194 -0.48 0.83 0.13
C PHE A 194 -1.24 1.45 1.31
N SER A 195 -2.55 1.65 1.21
CA SER A 195 -3.35 2.21 2.31
C SER A 195 -2.76 3.53 2.85
N ALA A 196 -2.29 3.58 4.09
CA ALA A 196 -1.56 4.74 4.64
C ALA A 196 -0.30 5.07 3.81
N GLY A 197 0.42 4.06 3.30
CA GLY A 197 1.54 4.26 2.38
C GLY A 197 1.10 4.87 1.04
N ALA A 198 -0.11 4.56 0.55
CA ALA A 198 -0.69 5.27 -0.59
C ALA A 198 -0.97 6.74 -0.23
N GLY A 199 -1.45 6.99 0.99
CA GLY A 199 -1.56 8.34 1.54
C GLY A 199 -0.22 9.07 1.58
N LEU A 200 0.87 8.40 1.99
CA LEU A 200 2.22 8.96 1.96
C LEU A 200 2.70 9.22 0.53
N THR A 201 2.43 8.31 -0.40
CA THR A 201 2.74 8.51 -1.84
C THR A 201 2.05 9.76 -2.38
N MET A 202 0.77 9.92 -2.10
CA MET A 202 0.01 11.12 -2.48
C MET A 202 0.54 12.36 -1.78
N HIS A 203 0.76 12.31 -0.46
CA HIS A 203 1.29 13.44 0.30
C HIS A 203 2.67 13.90 -0.22
N SER A 204 3.56 12.95 -0.50
CA SER A 204 4.87 13.24 -1.10
C SER A 204 4.73 13.88 -2.49
N THR A 205 3.84 13.38 -3.33
CA THR A 205 3.60 13.92 -4.67
C THR A 205 3.06 15.36 -4.63
N LEU A 206 2.18 15.66 -3.68
CA LEU A 206 1.52 16.97 -3.58
C LEU A 206 2.38 18.02 -2.85
N ASN A 207 3.27 17.61 -1.94
CA ASN A 207 3.94 18.54 -1.02
C ASN A 207 5.47 18.56 -1.14
N SER A 208 6.12 17.49 -1.60
CA SER A 208 7.58 17.46 -1.73
C SER A 208 8.06 18.45 -2.80
N LYS A 209 9.13 19.17 -2.47
CA LYS A 209 9.84 20.06 -3.42
C LYS A 209 11.10 19.41 -4.01
N THR A 210 11.52 18.27 -3.45
CA THR A 210 12.78 17.61 -3.78
C THR A 210 12.61 16.34 -4.60
N MET A 211 11.49 15.62 -4.43
CA MET A 211 11.22 14.40 -5.16
C MET A 211 10.72 14.67 -6.59
N LYS A 212 11.36 14.06 -7.58
CA LYS A 212 10.97 14.10 -9.00
C LYS A 212 10.60 12.68 -9.44
N LEU A 213 9.37 12.28 -9.13
CA LEU A 213 8.88 10.93 -9.42
C LEU A 213 8.49 10.79 -10.90
N ALA A 214 8.91 9.70 -11.52
CA ALA A 214 8.54 9.37 -12.90
C ALA A 214 7.11 8.86 -13.00
N PHE A 215 6.60 8.25 -11.94
CA PHE A 215 5.23 7.75 -11.80
C PHE A 215 4.88 7.53 -10.33
N ILE A 216 3.60 7.40 -10.05
CA ILE A 216 3.11 6.99 -8.73
C ILE A 216 2.10 5.85 -8.84
N ALA A 217 2.04 5.02 -7.79
CA ALA A 217 1.09 3.93 -7.69
C ALA A 217 0.47 3.86 -6.28
N PRO A 218 -0.47 4.75 -5.93
CA PRO A 218 -1.23 4.64 -4.68
C PRO A 218 -2.27 3.52 -4.79
N ILE A 219 -2.08 2.43 -4.05
CA ILE A 219 -2.93 1.25 -4.05
C ILE A 219 -3.85 1.28 -2.83
N TYR A 220 -5.14 1.09 -3.03
CA TYR A 220 -6.24 1.20 -2.04
C TYR A 220 -6.04 2.36 -1.04
N GLY A 221 -5.70 3.53 -1.59
CA GLY A 221 -5.62 4.79 -0.86
C GLY A 221 -6.93 5.56 -0.80
N GLY A 222 -6.88 6.78 -0.25
CA GLY A 222 -8.01 7.70 -0.25
C GLY A 222 -8.42 8.11 -1.66
N MET A 223 -9.73 8.09 -1.94
CA MET A 223 -10.30 8.37 -3.27
C MET A 223 -10.92 9.78 -3.37
N GLY A 224 -10.76 10.63 -2.35
CA GLY A 224 -11.24 12.01 -2.38
C GLY A 224 -10.51 12.88 -3.42
N PRO A 225 -11.11 14.01 -3.85
CA PRO A 225 -10.47 14.94 -4.78
C PRO A 225 -9.25 15.62 -4.15
N VAL A 226 -8.30 16.02 -4.99
CA VAL A 226 -7.07 16.71 -4.60
C VAL A 226 -6.71 17.80 -5.62
N ASP A 227 -5.92 18.77 -5.20
CA ASP A 227 -5.32 19.77 -6.09
C ASP A 227 -4.05 19.19 -6.71
N VAL A 228 -4.09 18.92 -8.01
CA VAL A 228 -3.01 18.23 -8.74
C VAL A 228 -1.94 19.24 -9.19
N PRO A 229 -0.68 19.11 -8.75
CA PRO A 229 0.40 19.98 -9.21
C PRO A 229 0.63 19.92 -10.73
N LYS A 230 1.08 21.04 -11.30
CA LYS A 230 1.36 21.13 -12.75
C LYS A 230 2.38 20.08 -13.22
N ASP A 231 3.31 19.68 -12.38
CA ASP A 231 4.37 18.70 -12.64
C ASP A 231 4.08 17.31 -12.05
N ALA A 232 2.82 17.05 -11.67
CA ALA A 232 2.43 15.74 -11.17
C ALA A 232 2.71 14.62 -12.19
N PRO A 233 3.25 13.47 -11.75
CA PRO A 233 3.57 12.35 -12.63
C PRO A 233 2.32 11.56 -13.06
N PRO A 234 2.44 10.68 -14.06
CA PRO A 234 1.44 9.65 -14.35
C PRO A 234 1.11 8.83 -13.10
N MET A 235 -0.16 8.45 -12.96
CA MET A 235 -0.66 7.67 -11.83
C MET A 235 -1.31 6.37 -12.29
N PHE A 236 -0.90 5.26 -11.66
CA PHE A 236 -1.65 4.00 -11.65
C PHE A 236 -2.29 3.83 -10.27
N THR A 237 -3.56 3.50 -10.19
CA THR A 237 -4.22 3.23 -8.90
C THR A 237 -5.22 2.09 -9.01
N ALA A 238 -5.35 1.32 -7.92
CA ALA A 238 -6.23 0.18 -7.83
C ALA A 238 -6.86 0.09 -6.44
N ILE A 239 -8.14 -0.29 -6.40
CA ILE A 239 -8.89 -0.52 -5.15
C ILE A 239 -9.95 -1.58 -5.40
N ALA A 240 -10.44 -2.24 -4.35
CA ALA A 240 -11.57 -3.15 -4.46
C ALA A 240 -12.90 -2.42 -4.13
N ALA A 241 -14.00 -2.86 -4.77
CA ALA A 241 -15.31 -2.25 -4.54
C ALA A 241 -15.87 -2.54 -3.14
N ASP A 242 -15.40 -3.61 -2.50
CA ASP A 242 -15.70 -4.00 -1.12
C ASP A 242 -14.68 -3.45 -0.10
N ASP A 243 -13.78 -2.56 -0.52
CA ASP A 243 -12.86 -1.83 0.38
C ASP A 243 -13.59 -0.70 1.11
N PHE A 244 -13.44 -0.63 2.44
CA PHE A 244 -14.09 0.39 3.27
C PHE A 244 -13.64 1.83 2.95
N LEU A 245 -12.50 2.03 2.28
CA LEU A 245 -12.02 3.34 1.83
C LEU A 245 -12.65 3.78 0.51
N PHE A 246 -13.18 2.87 -0.29
CA PHE A 246 -13.69 3.21 -1.62
C PHE A 246 -14.92 4.13 -1.55
N LYS A 247 -15.93 3.79 -0.77
CA LYS A 247 -17.17 4.60 -0.54
C LYS A 247 -17.81 5.17 -1.81
N GLY A 248 -17.60 4.53 -2.97
CA GLY A 248 -18.12 5.00 -4.26
C GLY A 248 -17.52 6.32 -4.77
N GLN A 249 -16.35 6.72 -4.30
CA GLN A 249 -15.69 7.97 -4.68
C GLN A 249 -14.64 7.75 -5.77
N PHE A 250 -14.55 8.68 -6.71
CA PHE A 250 -13.60 8.70 -7.81
C PHE A 250 -12.83 10.04 -7.88
N GLY A 251 -12.85 10.81 -6.81
CA GLY A 251 -12.35 12.18 -6.78
C GLY A 251 -10.89 12.30 -7.20
N VAL A 252 -9.99 11.46 -6.67
CA VAL A 252 -8.57 11.49 -7.01
C VAL A 252 -8.33 11.18 -8.49
N VAL A 253 -9.05 10.21 -9.06
CA VAL A 253 -8.96 9.85 -10.48
C VAL A 253 -9.43 11.01 -11.35
N LYS A 254 -10.59 11.59 -10.99
CA LYS A 254 -11.13 12.76 -11.69
C LYS A 254 -10.17 13.94 -11.62
N SER A 255 -9.54 14.21 -10.46
CA SER A 255 -8.58 15.30 -10.29
C SER A 255 -7.38 15.15 -11.25
N TRP A 256 -6.81 13.94 -11.37
CA TRP A 256 -5.71 13.67 -12.32
C TRP A 256 -6.16 13.88 -13.78
N PHE A 257 -7.32 13.32 -14.13
CA PHE A 257 -7.89 13.47 -15.48
C PHE A 257 -8.14 14.93 -15.84
N ASP A 258 -8.79 15.70 -14.97
CA ASP A 258 -9.10 17.12 -15.19
C ASP A 258 -7.82 17.98 -15.30
N ALA A 259 -6.73 17.59 -14.59
CA ALA A 259 -5.43 18.23 -14.70
C ALA A 259 -4.67 17.84 -15.98
N GLY A 260 -5.24 17.02 -16.85
CA GLY A 260 -4.61 16.53 -18.08
C GLY A 260 -3.41 15.60 -17.82
N LYS A 261 -3.39 14.91 -16.66
CA LYS A 261 -2.33 13.97 -16.29
C LYS A 261 -2.75 12.54 -16.63
N PRO A 262 -1.82 11.72 -17.17
CA PRO A 262 -2.12 10.31 -17.41
C PRO A 262 -2.52 9.62 -16.09
N VAL A 263 -3.65 8.92 -16.13
CA VAL A 263 -4.17 8.15 -15.01
C VAL A 263 -4.75 6.83 -15.50
N GLU A 264 -4.38 5.76 -14.83
CA GLU A 264 -5.01 4.45 -14.99
C GLU A 264 -5.59 3.99 -13.67
N PHE A 265 -6.85 3.57 -13.67
CA PHE A 265 -7.60 3.19 -12.49
C PHE A 265 -8.27 1.83 -12.68
N HIS A 266 -8.11 0.95 -11.70
CA HIS A 266 -8.76 -0.34 -11.64
C HIS A 266 -9.63 -0.49 -10.39
N LEU A 267 -10.93 -0.70 -10.62
CA LEU A 267 -11.88 -1.06 -9.57
C LEU A 267 -12.16 -2.57 -9.67
N TYR A 268 -11.60 -3.33 -8.74
CA TYR A 268 -11.82 -4.77 -8.66
C TYR A 268 -13.11 -5.08 -7.92
N GLN A 269 -13.83 -6.13 -8.34
CA GLN A 269 -15.11 -6.48 -7.74
C GLN A 269 -14.95 -6.81 -6.24
N ASN A 270 -13.92 -7.58 -5.89
CA ASN A 270 -13.62 -7.97 -4.52
C ASN A 270 -12.11 -8.07 -4.27
N GLY A 271 -11.74 -7.92 -3.01
CA GLY A 271 -10.37 -7.91 -2.53
C GLY A 271 -10.31 -7.46 -1.08
N GLY A 272 -11.33 -6.72 -0.64
CA GLY A 272 -11.31 -6.04 0.65
C GLY A 272 -10.20 -5.00 0.73
N HIS A 273 -9.81 -4.64 1.95
CA HIS A 273 -8.69 -3.73 2.21
C HIS A 273 -7.42 -4.52 2.56
N GLY A 274 -6.26 -4.03 2.11
CA GLY A 274 -4.96 -4.63 2.49
C GLY A 274 -4.60 -5.89 1.70
N PHE A 275 -5.07 -6.02 0.47
CA PHE A 275 -4.85 -7.25 -0.32
C PHE A 275 -3.39 -7.44 -0.78
N GLY A 276 -2.46 -6.49 -0.58
CA GLY A 276 -1.06 -6.62 -1.00
C GLY A 276 -0.93 -7.01 -2.47
N LEU A 277 -0.24 -8.12 -2.76
CA LEU A 277 -0.17 -8.67 -4.12
C LEU A 277 -1.45 -9.39 -4.57
N GLY A 278 -2.44 -9.50 -3.71
CA GLY A 278 -3.69 -10.21 -3.94
C GLY A 278 -3.73 -11.59 -3.26
N TYR A 279 -4.96 -12.10 -3.06
CA TYR A 279 -5.20 -13.42 -2.50
C TYR A 279 -5.93 -14.30 -3.52
N PRO A 280 -5.62 -15.61 -3.58
CA PRO A 280 -6.38 -16.53 -4.42
C PRO A 280 -7.90 -16.44 -4.16
N GLY A 281 -8.68 -16.39 -5.22
CA GLY A 281 -10.14 -16.25 -5.11
C GLY A 281 -10.68 -14.83 -5.13
N ASN A 282 -9.82 -13.81 -5.01
CA ASN A 282 -10.19 -12.42 -5.14
C ASN A 282 -9.86 -11.87 -6.52
N THR A 283 -10.73 -11.01 -7.07
CA THR A 283 -10.47 -10.38 -8.37
C THR A 283 -9.28 -9.43 -8.33
N ALA A 284 -9.01 -8.82 -7.16
CA ALA A 284 -7.83 -7.98 -6.94
C ALA A 284 -6.50 -8.72 -7.10
N ASN A 285 -6.47 -10.07 -7.10
CA ASN A 285 -5.26 -10.87 -7.30
C ASN A 285 -4.56 -10.62 -8.66
N GLY A 286 -5.26 -9.99 -9.61
CA GLY A 286 -4.73 -9.70 -10.95
C GLY A 286 -4.06 -8.33 -11.12
N TRP A 287 -4.04 -7.47 -10.11
CA TRP A 287 -3.61 -6.08 -10.29
C TRP A 287 -2.11 -5.91 -10.64
N PHE A 288 -1.23 -6.71 -10.04
CA PHE A 288 0.21 -6.55 -10.18
C PHE A 288 0.72 -6.82 -11.61
N PRO A 289 0.29 -7.87 -12.33
CA PRO A 289 0.57 -8.03 -13.77
C PRO A 289 0.08 -6.85 -14.61
N VAL A 290 -1.06 -6.27 -14.29
CA VAL A 290 -1.60 -5.10 -14.99
C VAL A 290 -0.74 -3.86 -14.75
N PHE A 291 -0.32 -3.62 -13.50
CA PHE A 291 0.64 -2.56 -13.18
C PHE A 291 1.97 -2.74 -13.94
N HIS A 292 2.52 -3.97 -14.00
CA HIS A 292 3.73 -4.24 -14.75
C HIS A 292 3.55 -3.95 -16.25
N HIS A 293 2.41 -4.35 -16.83
CA HIS A 293 2.08 -4.02 -18.21
C HIS A 293 1.97 -2.51 -18.44
N TRP A 294 1.32 -1.79 -17.50
CA TRP A 294 1.22 -0.34 -17.55
C TRP A 294 2.62 0.35 -17.56
N LEU A 295 3.55 -0.14 -16.74
CA LEU A 295 4.94 0.35 -16.77
C LEU A 295 5.60 0.12 -18.14
N ASP A 296 5.38 -1.05 -18.76
CA ASP A 296 5.98 -1.38 -20.07
C ASP A 296 5.46 -0.48 -21.18
N VAL A 297 4.12 -0.34 -21.30
CA VAL A 297 3.52 0.49 -22.37
C VAL A 297 3.85 1.97 -22.22
N ASN A 298 4.10 2.44 -21.00
CA ASN A 298 4.58 3.81 -20.73
C ASN A 298 6.10 3.98 -20.92
N GLY A 299 6.81 2.95 -21.42
CA GLY A 299 8.25 3.02 -21.70
C GLY A 299 9.13 3.04 -20.45
N LEU A 300 8.55 2.74 -19.29
CA LEU A 300 9.27 2.78 -18.01
C LEU A 300 10.15 1.54 -17.79
N LEU A 301 9.88 0.40 -18.46
CA LEU A 301 10.70 -0.83 -18.34
C LEU A 301 11.81 -0.95 -19.38
N LYS A 302 11.81 -0.12 -20.41
CA LYS A 302 12.81 -0.23 -21.47
C LYS A 302 14.03 0.64 -21.13
N ALA A 303 15.22 0.01 -21.09
CA ALA A 303 16.44 0.79 -21.19
C ALA A 303 16.36 1.62 -22.49
N LYS A 304 16.59 2.94 -22.43
CA LYS A 304 16.80 3.68 -23.67
C LYS A 304 18.01 3.09 -24.38
N PRO A 305 17.90 2.83 -25.70
CA PRO A 305 19.03 2.34 -26.47
C PRO A 305 20.22 3.30 -26.42
#